data_0277c56fbb159f8b1305330155b2cbf9
#
_entry.id   0277c56fbb159f8b1305330155b2cbf9
#
_cell.length_a   1.000
_cell.length_b   1.000
_cell.length_c   1.000
_cell.angle_alpha   90.00
_cell.angle_beta   90.00
_cell.angle_gamma   90.00
#
_symmetry.space_group_name_H-M   'P 1'
#
loop_
_entity.id
_entity.type
_entity.pdbx_description
1 polymer ?
#
loop_
_entity_poly.entity_id
_entity_poly.type
_entity_poly.pdbx_seq_one_letter_code
_entity_poly.pdbx_strand_id
1 'polypeptide(L)'
;IISGVAINFLAAGLTVVIAQDLFGQGGRTPPLKSGGRFEPINFPGATSSKEISDAGPLLQLYSELFSGHSLLVYIALLTVPISWFVLYKTRYGLRLRAVGENPAAVDTAGISVISLRYSAVVIGGVLCGIAGAYIATSLQANFTKDMSAGRGFIALAALIFAKWRPWYALGACLLFGFFFAVDTRFQNILLPAWALSGFLIFIAL
;
A
#
# COMPACT_ATOMS: atom_id res chain seq x y z
N ILE A 1 4.04 -0.63 -22.35
CA ILE A 1 3.04 -1.56 -21.76
C ILE A 1 3.62 -2.97 -21.75
N ILE A 2 4.12 -3.49 -22.86
CA ILE A 2 4.66 -4.87 -22.97
C ILE A 2 5.82 -5.10 -21.98
N SER A 3 6.76 -4.17 -21.86
CA SER A 3 7.89 -4.26 -20.91
C SER A 3 7.45 -4.33 -19.45
N GLY A 4 6.40 -3.59 -19.08
CA GLY A 4 5.86 -3.64 -17.71
C GLY A 4 5.24 -5.00 -17.38
N VAL A 5 4.52 -5.59 -18.30
CA VAL A 5 3.95 -6.94 -18.16
C VAL A 5 5.06 -8.00 -18.06
N ALA A 6 6.09 -7.87 -18.90
CA ALA A 6 7.25 -8.76 -18.86
C ALA A 6 7.99 -8.71 -17.51
N ILE A 7 8.17 -7.50 -16.93
CA ILE A 7 8.77 -7.32 -15.62
C ILE A 7 7.92 -7.98 -14.51
N ASN A 8 6.60 -7.89 -14.59
CA ASN A 8 5.72 -8.56 -13.62
C ASN A 8 5.87 -10.09 -13.66
N PHE A 9 5.90 -10.69 -14.86
CA PHE A 9 6.12 -12.13 -15.00
C PHE A 9 7.53 -12.53 -14.52
N LEU A 10 8.54 -11.73 -14.86
CA LEU A 10 9.91 -11.97 -14.40
C LEU A 10 9.98 -11.90 -12.86
N ALA A 11 9.38 -10.89 -12.25
CA ALA A 11 9.34 -10.75 -10.80
C ALA A 11 8.61 -11.93 -10.13
N ALA A 12 7.47 -12.35 -10.69
CA ALA A 12 6.72 -13.49 -10.18
C ALA A 12 7.51 -14.81 -10.28
N GLY A 13 8.22 -15.03 -11.39
CA GLY A 13 9.09 -16.21 -11.55
C GLY A 13 10.32 -16.16 -10.64
N LEU A 14 11.00 -15.00 -10.60
CA LEU A 14 12.21 -14.82 -9.80
C LEU A 14 11.96 -15.00 -8.29
N THR A 15 10.84 -14.50 -7.79
CA THR A 15 10.48 -14.67 -6.37
C THR A 15 10.27 -16.13 -5.99
N VAL A 16 9.71 -16.95 -6.89
CA VAL A 16 9.54 -18.39 -6.66
C VAL A 16 10.88 -19.12 -6.64
N VAL A 17 11.77 -18.81 -7.61
CA VAL A 17 13.09 -19.41 -7.71
C VAL A 17 13.95 -19.04 -6.49
N ILE A 18 14.00 -17.77 -6.13
CA ILE A 18 14.77 -17.29 -4.95
C ILE A 18 14.22 -17.92 -3.67
N ALA A 19 12.89 -17.99 -3.51
CA ALA A 19 12.29 -18.60 -2.32
C ALA A 19 12.61 -20.10 -2.23
N GLN A 20 12.65 -20.80 -3.36
CA GLN A 20 13.03 -22.22 -3.42
C GLN A 20 14.51 -22.41 -3.06
N ASP A 21 15.40 -21.56 -3.59
CA ASP A 21 16.84 -21.67 -3.36
C ASP A 21 17.24 -21.32 -1.92
N LEU A 22 16.68 -20.25 -1.37
CA LEU A 22 17.04 -19.78 -0.02
C LEU A 22 16.31 -20.51 1.10
N PHE A 23 15.06 -20.90 0.90
CA PHE A 23 14.18 -21.44 1.96
C PHE A 23 13.69 -22.86 1.70
N GLY A 24 13.99 -23.45 0.54
CA GLY A 24 13.50 -24.77 0.17
C GLY A 24 11.98 -24.83 -0.06
N GLN A 25 11.31 -23.69 -0.17
CA GLN A 25 9.86 -23.58 -0.34
C GLN A 25 9.54 -22.69 -1.54
N GLY A 26 8.91 -23.28 -2.55
CA GLY A 26 8.53 -22.56 -3.76
C GLY A 26 7.37 -21.58 -3.50
N GLY A 27 7.65 -20.28 -3.62
CA GLY A 27 6.63 -19.23 -3.55
C GLY A 27 6.13 -18.86 -2.14
N ARG A 28 6.76 -19.38 -1.09
CA ARG A 28 6.47 -19.05 0.30
C ARG A 28 7.76 -18.96 1.11
N THR A 29 7.84 -18.01 2.02
CA THR A 29 8.93 -17.97 3.00
C THR A 29 8.45 -18.53 4.34
N PRO A 30 9.35 -19.04 5.19
CA PRO A 30 9.01 -19.40 6.55
C PRO A 30 8.49 -18.15 7.31
N PRO A 31 7.61 -18.34 8.31
CA PRO A 31 7.07 -17.23 9.07
C PRO A 31 8.18 -16.50 9.83
N LEU A 32 8.17 -15.18 9.77
CA LEU A 32 9.09 -14.33 10.51
C LEU A 32 8.86 -14.54 12.01
N LYS A 33 9.95 -14.81 12.74
CA LYS A 33 9.94 -14.80 14.22
C LYS A 33 9.58 -13.40 14.72
N SER A 34 9.10 -13.29 15.95
CA SER A 34 8.65 -12.02 16.56
C SER A 34 9.64 -10.86 16.39
N GLY A 35 10.94 -11.11 16.46
CA GLY A 35 11.96 -10.06 16.25
C GLY A 35 12.22 -9.62 14.81
N GLY A 36 11.62 -10.27 13.81
CA GLY A 36 11.72 -9.90 12.38
C GLY A 36 10.50 -9.14 11.84
N ARG A 37 9.48 -8.95 12.65
CA ARG A 37 8.28 -8.17 12.30
C ARG A 37 8.43 -6.73 12.78
N PHE A 38 7.88 -5.80 12.02
CA PHE A 38 7.72 -4.44 12.52
C PHE A 38 6.61 -4.42 13.57
N GLU A 39 7.02 -4.46 14.84
CA GLU A 39 6.08 -4.40 15.97
C GLU A 39 5.33 -3.07 15.99
N PRO A 40 4.09 -3.05 16.45
CA PRO A 40 3.32 -1.83 16.60
C PRO A 40 4.00 -0.91 17.62
N ILE A 41 4.16 0.36 17.25
CA ILE A 41 4.70 1.39 18.14
C ILE A 41 3.57 1.88 19.04
N ASN A 42 3.72 1.64 20.35
CA ASN A 42 2.81 2.18 21.35
C ASN A 42 3.33 3.53 21.84
N PHE A 43 2.57 4.60 21.61
CA PHE A 43 2.91 5.91 22.14
C PHE A 43 2.60 5.98 23.64
N PRO A 44 3.39 6.77 24.42
CA PRO A 44 3.12 6.99 25.83
C PRO A 44 1.74 7.64 26.01
N GLY A 45 0.89 7.00 26.84
CA GLY A 45 -0.51 7.42 27.04
C GLY A 45 -1.55 6.62 26.26
N ALA A 46 -1.13 5.73 25.33
CA ALA A 46 -2.02 4.77 24.72
C ALA A 46 -2.20 3.57 25.65
N THR A 47 -3.41 3.34 26.07
CA THR A 47 -3.76 2.16 26.87
C THR A 47 -3.58 0.88 26.06
N SER A 48 -3.04 -0.14 26.68
CA SER A 48 -2.93 -1.48 26.10
C SER A 48 -4.29 -1.98 25.65
N SER A 49 -4.35 -2.73 24.56
CA SER A 49 -5.61 -3.22 23.93
C SER A 49 -6.57 -3.98 24.86
N LYS A 50 -6.13 -4.35 26.07
CA LYS A 50 -6.98 -4.97 27.09
C LYS A 50 -7.71 -3.94 27.99
N GLU A 51 -7.21 -2.71 28.08
CA GLU A 51 -7.79 -1.64 28.92
C GLU A 51 -8.62 -0.65 28.11
N ILE A 52 -8.70 -0.85 26.79
CA ILE A 52 -9.45 0.06 25.88
C ILE A 52 -10.95 0.05 26.16
N SER A 53 -11.50 -1.07 26.65
CA SER A 53 -12.95 -1.18 26.94
C SER A 53 -13.41 -0.27 28.09
N ASP A 54 -12.51 0.09 29.01
CA ASP A 54 -12.82 0.92 30.18
C ASP A 54 -12.38 2.39 30.01
N ALA A 55 -11.67 2.68 28.93
CA ALA A 55 -11.24 4.05 28.60
C ALA A 55 -12.38 4.84 27.92
N GLY A 56 -12.44 6.13 28.19
CA GLY A 56 -13.44 7.00 27.56
C GLY A 56 -13.35 7.01 26.03
N PRO A 57 -14.45 7.32 25.30
CA PRO A 57 -14.52 7.19 23.83
C PRO A 57 -13.45 8.01 23.09
N LEU A 58 -12.98 9.11 23.66
CA LEU A 58 -11.91 9.94 23.07
C LEU A 58 -10.54 9.26 23.17
N LEU A 59 -10.26 8.57 24.28
CA LEU A 59 -9.01 7.80 24.46
C LEU A 59 -8.98 6.55 23.58
N GLN A 60 -10.14 5.92 23.36
CA GLN A 60 -10.29 4.81 22.41
C GLN A 60 -9.97 5.28 20.98
N LEU A 61 -10.55 6.38 20.54
CA LEU A 61 -10.26 6.97 19.22
C LEU A 61 -8.78 7.33 19.06
N TYR A 62 -8.16 7.90 20.09
CA TYR A 62 -6.73 8.24 20.05
C TYR A 62 -5.86 6.99 19.94
N SER A 63 -6.14 5.97 20.75
CA SER A 63 -5.34 4.72 20.74
C SER A 63 -5.53 3.94 19.44
N GLU A 64 -6.72 3.93 18.85
CA GLU A 64 -6.98 3.23 17.60
C GLU A 64 -6.48 3.98 16.35
N LEU A 65 -6.51 5.32 16.34
CA LEU A 65 -6.09 6.11 15.19
C LEU A 65 -4.59 6.40 15.17
N PHE A 66 -3.98 6.65 16.33
CA PHE A 66 -2.60 7.13 16.41
C PHE A 66 -1.62 6.13 17.03
N SER A 67 -2.06 5.13 17.76
CA SER A 67 -1.20 4.14 18.41
C SER A 67 -1.46 2.74 17.88
N GLY A 68 -0.50 1.82 18.11
CA GLY A 68 -0.68 0.43 17.70
C GLY A 68 -0.41 0.15 16.21
N HIS A 69 0.09 1.13 15.46
CA HIS A 69 0.43 0.95 14.06
C HIS A 69 1.91 0.64 13.87
N SER A 70 2.24 -0.12 12.83
CA SER A 70 3.64 -0.38 12.49
C SER A 70 4.35 0.90 12.01
N LEU A 71 5.67 0.97 12.20
CA LEU A 71 6.51 2.08 11.72
C LEU A 71 6.24 2.44 10.26
N LEU A 72 5.95 1.45 9.42
CA LEU A 72 5.71 1.65 7.99
C LEU A 72 4.42 2.44 7.69
N VAL A 73 3.41 2.39 8.56
CA VAL A 73 2.20 3.21 8.44
C VAL A 73 2.51 4.69 8.66
N TYR A 74 3.35 5.01 9.64
CA TYR A 74 3.78 6.41 9.87
C TYR A 74 4.63 6.93 8.72
N ILE A 75 5.51 6.09 8.16
CA ILE A 75 6.27 6.43 6.95
C ILE A 75 5.32 6.69 5.78
N ALA A 76 4.28 5.88 5.59
CA ALA A 76 3.30 6.10 4.53
C ALA A 76 2.54 7.42 4.71
N LEU A 77 2.11 7.76 5.93
CA LEU A 77 1.49 9.05 6.22
C LEU A 77 2.45 10.22 5.96
N LEU A 78 3.72 10.08 6.32
CA LEU A 78 4.74 11.11 6.10
C LEU A 78 5.07 11.27 4.61
N THR A 79 4.95 10.21 3.82
CA THR A 79 5.20 10.25 2.36
C THR A 79 4.24 11.22 1.64
N VAL A 80 3.02 11.42 2.13
CA VAL A 80 2.03 12.32 1.50
C VAL A 80 2.47 13.78 1.55
N PRO A 81 2.75 14.38 2.72
CA PRO A 81 3.22 15.77 2.77
C PRO A 81 4.58 15.94 2.11
N ILE A 82 5.48 14.95 2.20
CA ILE A 82 6.77 14.98 1.49
C ILE A 82 6.55 15.02 -0.02
N SER A 83 5.71 14.14 -0.56
CA SER A 83 5.39 14.11 -1.99
C SER A 83 4.76 15.43 -2.45
N TRP A 84 3.84 15.99 -1.65
CA TRP A 84 3.28 17.29 -1.93
C TRP A 84 4.34 18.39 -1.94
N PHE A 85 5.22 18.43 -0.94
CA PHE A 85 6.29 19.41 -0.85
C PHE A 85 7.25 19.29 -2.04
N VAL A 86 7.71 18.07 -2.35
CA VAL A 86 8.62 17.82 -3.47
C VAL A 86 8.00 18.24 -4.80
N LEU A 87 6.73 17.86 -5.06
CA LEU A 87 6.08 18.14 -6.33
C LEU A 87 5.70 19.61 -6.52
N TYR A 88 5.32 20.32 -5.44
CA TYR A 88 4.76 21.68 -5.56
C TYR A 88 5.68 22.78 -5.07
N LYS A 89 6.64 22.48 -4.21
CA LYS A 89 7.52 23.48 -3.58
C LYS A 89 8.97 23.39 -4.00
N THR A 90 9.39 22.35 -4.74
CA THR A 90 10.80 22.21 -5.18
C THR A 90 10.98 22.45 -6.66
N ARG A 91 12.23 22.82 -7.05
CA ARG A 91 12.63 22.97 -8.45
C ARG A 91 12.54 21.64 -9.21
N TYR A 92 12.77 20.53 -8.53
CA TYR A 92 12.65 19.19 -9.10
C TYR A 92 11.19 18.89 -9.53
N GLY A 93 10.22 19.13 -8.64
CA GLY A 93 8.82 18.92 -8.94
C GLY A 93 8.29 19.83 -10.05
N LEU A 94 8.76 21.10 -10.10
CA LEU A 94 8.43 22.01 -11.20
C LEU A 94 8.90 21.45 -12.55
N ARG A 95 10.16 21.03 -12.63
CA ARG A 95 10.75 20.42 -13.84
C ARG A 95 10.02 19.13 -14.23
N LEU A 96 9.71 18.29 -13.25
CA LEU A 96 9.00 17.02 -13.49
C LEU A 96 7.61 17.24 -14.08
N ARG A 97 6.87 18.22 -13.58
CA ARG A 97 5.56 18.59 -14.13
C ARG A 97 5.68 19.20 -15.53
N ALA A 98 6.67 20.07 -15.76
CA ALA A 98 6.94 20.64 -17.08
C ALA A 98 7.24 19.55 -18.12
N VAL A 99 8.02 18.52 -17.75
CA VAL A 99 8.26 17.34 -18.62
C VAL A 99 6.97 16.58 -18.93
N GLY A 100 6.03 16.56 -18.01
CA GLY A 100 4.72 15.93 -18.23
C GLY A 100 3.85 16.67 -19.24
N GLU A 101 3.93 18.01 -19.27
CA GLU A 101 3.15 18.85 -20.18
C GLU A 101 3.80 18.99 -21.56
N ASN A 102 5.05 19.37 -21.60
CA ASN A 102 5.79 19.54 -22.89
C ASN A 102 7.26 19.16 -22.72
N PRO A 103 7.63 17.91 -23.03
CA PRO A 103 9.01 17.46 -22.91
C PRO A 103 9.96 18.16 -23.86
N ALA A 104 9.51 18.56 -25.06
CA ALA A 104 10.34 19.25 -26.05
C ALA A 104 10.76 20.64 -25.56
N ALA A 105 9.86 21.39 -24.94
CA ALA A 105 10.18 22.70 -24.38
C ALA A 105 11.19 22.62 -23.22
N VAL A 106 11.15 21.54 -22.43
CA VAL A 106 12.10 21.31 -21.33
C VAL A 106 13.49 20.95 -21.87
N ASP A 107 13.53 20.18 -22.94
CA ASP A 107 14.78 19.79 -23.60
C ASP A 107 15.48 21.00 -24.23
N THR A 108 14.75 21.88 -24.91
CA THR A 108 15.28 23.15 -25.46
C THR A 108 15.77 24.09 -24.37
N ALA A 109 15.27 24.01 -23.15
CA ALA A 109 15.77 24.73 -21.97
C ALA A 109 17.06 24.11 -21.38
N GLY A 110 17.61 23.06 -22.00
CA GLY A 110 18.86 22.41 -21.58
C GLY A 110 18.71 21.47 -20.39
N ILE A 111 17.46 21.06 -20.05
CA ILE A 111 17.20 20.15 -18.94
C ILE A 111 16.97 18.74 -19.49
N SER A 112 17.76 17.77 -19.02
CA SER A 112 17.65 16.38 -19.45
C SER A 112 16.30 15.74 -19.05
N VAL A 113 15.41 15.57 -20.03
CA VAL A 113 14.09 14.91 -19.89
C VAL A 113 14.24 13.46 -19.46
N ILE A 114 15.23 12.76 -20.03
CA ILE A 114 15.47 11.35 -19.76
C ILE A 114 15.82 11.14 -18.28
N SER A 115 16.76 11.92 -17.75
CA SER A 115 17.17 11.82 -16.34
C SER A 115 16.00 12.07 -15.38
N LEU A 116 15.13 13.04 -15.66
CA LEU A 116 13.95 13.32 -14.84
C LEU A 116 12.94 12.18 -14.87
N ARG A 117 12.70 11.57 -16.02
CA ARG A 117 11.81 10.41 -16.14
C ARG A 117 12.36 9.20 -15.38
N TYR A 118 13.66 8.90 -15.52
CA TYR A 118 14.28 7.81 -14.78
C TYR A 118 14.22 8.03 -13.26
N SER A 119 14.54 9.23 -12.79
CA SER A 119 14.48 9.55 -11.36
C SER A 119 13.06 9.37 -10.80
N ALA A 120 12.03 9.77 -11.54
CA ALA A 120 10.62 9.58 -11.13
C ALA A 120 10.25 8.10 -11.01
N VAL A 121 10.68 7.28 -11.99
CA VAL A 121 10.43 5.83 -11.98
C VAL A 121 11.16 5.16 -10.82
N VAL A 122 12.42 5.54 -10.57
CA VAL A 122 13.21 5.00 -9.44
C VAL A 122 12.55 5.34 -8.09
N ILE A 123 12.12 6.59 -7.89
CA ILE A 123 11.41 6.99 -6.67
C ILE A 123 10.11 6.19 -6.53
N GLY A 124 9.34 6.04 -7.61
CA GLY A 124 8.14 5.21 -7.61
C GLY A 124 8.42 3.76 -7.24
N GLY A 125 9.49 3.17 -7.80
CA GLY A 125 9.92 1.81 -7.47
C GLY A 125 10.30 1.62 -6.00
N VAL A 126 11.01 2.59 -5.40
CA VAL A 126 11.35 2.58 -3.98
C VAL A 126 10.09 2.61 -3.11
N LEU A 127 9.13 3.48 -3.42
CA LEU A 127 7.87 3.56 -2.68
C LEU A 127 7.05 2.27 -2.82
N CYS A 128 7.00 1.67 -4.01
CA CYS A 128 6.36 0.36 -4.21
C CYS A 128 7.07 -0.75 -3.42
N GLY A 129 8.41 -0.72 -3.33
CA GLY A 129 9.18 -1.66 -2.52
C GLY A 129 8.85 -1.55 -1.03
N ILE A 130 8.73 -0.34 -0.49
CA ILE A 130 8.30 -0.09 0.90
C ILE A 130 6.88 -0.61 1.14
N ALA A 131 5.96 -0.39 0.19
CA ALA A 131 4.60 -0.92 0.27
C ALA A 131 4.57 -2.46 0.27
N GLY A 132 5.40 -3.10 -0.55
CA GLY A 132 5.57 -4.56 -0.55
C GLY A 132 6.15 -5.08 0.77
N ALA A 133 7.14 -4.41 1.33
CA ALA A 133 7.68 -4.73 2.65
C ALA A 133 6.62 -4.64 3.76
N TYR A 134 5.75 -3.63 3.71
CA TYR A 134 4.64 -3.50 4.64
C TYR A 134 3.69 -4.71 4.59
N ILE A 135 3.32 -5.16 3.40
CA ILE A 135 2.44 -6.31 3.25
C ILE A 135 3.09 -7.58 3.82
N ALA A 136 4.38 -7.81 3.53
CA ALA A 136 5.09 -9.02 3.91
C ALA A 136 5.45 -9.09 5.40
N THR A 137 5.65 -7.95 6.07
CA THR A 137 6.19 -7.91 7.45
C THR A 137 5.18 -7.45 8.49
N SER A 138 4.23 -6.59 8.11
CA SER A 138 3.24 -6.04 9.04
C SER A 138 1.88 -6.71 8.90
N LEU A 139 1.37 -6.86 7.69
CA LEU A 139 0.08 -7.49 7.45
C LEU A 139 0.15 -9.02 7.57
N GLN A 140 1.16 -9.61 6.96
CA GLN A 140 1.40 -11.05 6.99
C GLN A 140 2.72 -11.32 7.73
N ALA A 141 2.86 -12.53 8.27
CA ALA A 141 4.10 -12.93 8.95
C ALA A 141 5.09 -13.59 7.99
N ASN A 142 4.76 -13.70 6.72
CA ASN A 142 5.54 -14.41 5.70
C ASN A 142 5.25 -13.80 4.33
N PHE A 143 6.19 -14.00 3.41
CA PHE A 143 5.96 -13.74 2.00
C PHE A 143 5.22 -14.94 1.39
N THR A 144 4.18 -14.67 0.60
CA THR A 144 3.50 -15.65 -0.24
C THR A 144 3.38 -15.12 -1.65
N LYS A 145 3.49 -16.02 -2.64
CA LYS A 145 3.26 -15.66 -4.03
C LYS A 145 1.89 -14.99 -4.16
N ASP A 146 1.83 -13.95 -4.99
CA ASP A 146 0.61 -13.17 -5.28
C ASP A 146 -0.06 -12.50 -4.06
N MET A 147 0.68 -12.27 -2.95
CA MET A 147 0.14 -11.65 -1.75
C MET A 147 -0.39 -10.21 -1.95
N SER A 148 -0.03 -9.56 -3.03
CA SER A 148 -0.58 -8.25 -3.42
C SER A 148 -2.05 -8.34 -3.83
N ALA A 149 -2.53 -9.51 -4.32
CA ALA A 149 -3.94 -9.82 -4.60
C ALA A 149 -4.70 -8.69 -5.31
N GLY A 150 -4.09 -8.07 -6.34
CA GLY A 150 -4.71 -6.99 -7.10
C GLY A 150 -4.77 -5.62 -6.40
N ARG A 151 -4.21 -5.45 -5.20
CA ARG A 151 -4.20 -4.16 -4.46
C ARG A 151 -3.57 -3.02 -5.25
N GLY A 152 -2.65 -3.33 -6.17
CA GLY A 152 -2.07 -2.34 -7.08
C GLY A 152 -3.11 -1.71 -8.01
N PHE A 153 -4.09 -2.46 -8.49
CA PHE A 153 -5.19 -1.93 -9.30
C PHE A 153 -6.13 -1.04 -8.49
N ILE A 154 -6.38 -1.40 -7.22
CA ILE A 154 -7.16 -0.56 -6.30
C ILE A 154 -6.42 0.76 -6.04
N ALA A 155 -5.09 0.71 -5.85
CA ALA A 155 -4.27 1.90 -5.68
C ALA A 155 -4.30 2.80 -6.94
N LEU A 156 -4.28 2.21 -8.14
CA LEU A 156 -4.44 2.95 -9.39
C LEU A 156 -5.81 3.61 -9.48
N ALA A 157 -6.88 2.90 -9.14
CA ALA A 157 -8.22 3.46 -9.06
C ALA A 157 -8.27 4.64 -8.08
N ALA A 158 -7.72 4.50 -6.88
CA ALA A 158 -7.61 5.57 -5.89
C ALA A 158 -6.88 6.80 -6.44
N LEU A 159 -5.80 6.61 -7.19
CA LEU A 159 -5.04 7.69 -7.82
C LEU A 159 -5.85 8.44 -8.88
N ILE A 160 -6.66 7.74 -9.68
CA ILE A 160 -7.56 8.33 -10.67
C ILE A 160 -8.64 9.16 -9.96
N PHE A 161 -9.26 8.62 -8.92
CA PHE A 161 -10.22 9.36 -8.07
C PHE A 161 -9.61 10.62 -7.47
N ALA A 162 -8.35 10.55 -7.07
CA ALA A 162 -7.60 11.66 -6.49
C ALA A 162 -7.18 12.74 -7.49
N LYS A 163 -7.49 12.59 -8.78
CA LYS A 163 -7.06 13.52 -9.85
C LYS A 163 -5.55 13.83 -9.79
N TRP A 164 -4.74 12.81 -9.51
CA TRP A 164 -3.27 12.89 -9.45
C TRP A 164 -2.73 13.88 -8.38
N ARG A 165 -3.52 14.20 -7.35
CA ARG A 165 -3.10 15.12 -6.27
C ARG A 165 -2.82 14.33 -4.99
N PRO A 166 -1.66 14.55 -4.30
CA PRO A 166 -1.26 13.76 -3.13
C PRO A 166 -2.26 13.77 -1.97
N TRP A 167 -2.83 14.91 -1.63
CA TRP A 167 -3.83 15.03 -0.55
C TRP A 167 -5.14 14.32 -0.86
N TYR A 168 -5.61 14.42 -2.11
CA TYR A 168 -6.80 13.69 -2.54
C TYR A 168 -6.52 12.18 -2.64
N ALA A 169 -5.27 11.79 -2.97
CA ALA A 169 -4.86 10.39 -2.97
C ALA A 169 -4.96 9.78 -1.57
N LEU A 170 -4.53 10.51 -0.53
CA LEU A 170 -4.71 10.07 0.86
C LEU A 170 -6.20 9.84 1.17
N GLY A 171 -7.07 10.81 0.86
CA GLY A 171 -8.51 10.66 1.08
C GLY A 171 -9.13 9.48 0.32
N ALA A 172 -8.75 9.29 -0.95
CA ALA A 172 -9.19 8.16 -1.75
C ALA A 172 -8.70 6.82 -1.18
N CYS A 173 -7.43 6.73 -0.77
CA CYS A 173 -6.89 5.53 -0.14
C CYS A 173 -7.60 5.19 1.17
N LEU A 174 -7.90 6.18 2.01
CA LEU A 174 -8.66 5.97 3.25
C LEU A 174 -10.08 5.49 2.97
N LEU A 175 -10.75 6.04 1.96
CA LEU A 175 -12.09 5.63 1.54
C LEU A 175 -12.09 4.18 1.03
N PHE A 176 -11.17 3.82 0.14
CA PHE A 176 -11.04 2.43 -0.33
C PHE A 176 -10.63 1.48 0.80
N GLY A 177 -9.76 1.92 1.71
CA GLY A 177 -9.40 1.16 2.92
C GLY A 177 -10.59 0.92 3.83
N PHE A 178 -11.45 1.93 4.00
CA PHE A 178 -12.69 1.80 4.76
C PHE A 178 -13.63 0.76 4.12
N PHE A 179 -13.87 0.83 2.82
CA PHE A 179 -14.68 -0.18 2.13
C PHE A 179 -14.10 -1.59 2.24
N PHE A 180 -12.79 -1.73 2.15
CA PHE A 180 -12.12 -3.01 2.34
C PHE A 180 -12.29 -3.55 3.77
N ALA A 181 -12.21 -2.67 4.78
CA ALA A 181 -12.44 -3.05 6.18
C ALA A 181 -13.89 -3.44 6.43
N VAL A 182 -14.84 -2.75 5.80
CA VAL A 182 -16.26 -3.09 5.85
C VAL A 182 -16.52 -4.45 5.21
N ASP A 183 -15.96 -4.71 4.02
CA ASP A 183 -16.09 -5.98 3.32
C ASP A 183 -15.57 -7.16 4.17
N THR A 184 -14.38 -7.03 4.75
CA THR A 184 -13.81 -8.06 5.64
C THR A 184 -14.65 -8.27 6.90
N ARG A 185 -15.26 -7.23 7.45
CA ARG A 185 -16.19 -7.35 8.59
C ARG A 185 -17.48 -8.06 8.20
N PHE A 186 -18.05 -7.72 7.05
CA PHE A 186 -19.25 -8.41 6.54
C PHE A 186 -18.97 -9.89 6.25
N GLN A 187 -17.84 -10.24 5.69
CA GLN A 187 -17.44 -11.64 5.49
C GLN A 187 -17.35 -12.42 6.81
N ASN A 188 -16.91 -11.78 7.89
CA ASN A 188 -16.80 -12.42 9.21
C ASN A 188 -18.14 -12.47 9.98
N ILE A 189 -19.07 -11.54 9.75
CA ILE A 189 -20.43 -11.53 10.31
C ILE A 189 -21.34 -12.53 9.60
N LEU A 190 -20.80 -13.17 8.64
CA LEU A 190 -21.37 -14.08 7.69
C LEU A 190 -22.79 -14.53 7.91
N LEU A 191 -23.57 -14.18 6.95
CA LEU A 191 -24.70 -14.98 6.51
C LEU A 191 -24.46 -16.45 6.86
N PRO A 192 -25.19 -17.00 7.81
CA PRO A 192 -25.06 -18.42 8.11
C PRO A 192 -25.20 -19.21 6.81
N ALA A 193 -24.54 -20.35 6.69
CA ALA A 193 -24.43 -21.11 5.43
C ALA A 193 -25.78 -21.37 4.73
N TRP A 194 -26.88 -21.38 5.50
CA TRP A 194 -28.25 -21.49 4.97
C TRP A 194 -28.71 -20.26 4.19
N ALA A 195 -28.24 -19.06 4.52
CA ALA A 195 -28.60 -17.84 3.78
C ALA A 195 -27.84 -17.75 2.45
N LEU A 196 -26.60 -18.23 2.39
CA LEU A 196 -25.83 -18.39 1.15
C LEU A 196 -26.49 -19.39 0.21
N SER A 197 -26.94 -20.54 0.73
CA SER A 197 -27.66 -21.54 -0.06
C SER A 197 -29.00 -21.00 -0.57
N GLY A 198 -29.74 -20.24 0.25
CA GLY A 198 -30.98 -19.58 -0.16
C GLY A 198 -30.77 -18.53 -1.25
N PHE A 199 -29.69 -17.74 -1.16
CA PHE A 199 -29.33 -16.74 -2.19
C PHE A 199 -28.89 -17.39 -3.52
N LEU A 200 -28.13 -18.48 -3.45
CA LEU A 200 -27.75 -19.25 -4.64
C LEU A 200 -28.95 -19.92 -5.31
N ILE A 201 -29.92 -20.44 -4.54
CA ILE A 201 -31.17 -21.00 -5.05
C ILE A 201 -32.02 -19.92 -5.72
N PHE A 202 -32.06 -18.71 -5.12
CA PHE A 202 -32.80 -17.58 -5.70
C PHE A 202 -32.21 -17.07 -7.02
N ILE A 203 -30.88 -17.12 -7.21
CA ILE A 203 -30.23 -16.77 -8.48
C ILE A 203 -30.38 -17.88 -9.53
N ALA A 204 -30.54 -19.14 -9.10
CA ALA A 204 -30.66 -20.31 -9.99
C ALA A 204 -32.09 -20.54 -10.49
N LEU A 205 -33.10 -19.85 -9.96
CA LEU A 205 -34.50 -19.81 -10.37
C LEU A 205 -34.79 -18.63 -11.28
#